data_81b78850ce942ea3a33cc7ae64ae793e
#
_entry.id   81b78850ce942ea3a33cc7ae64ae793e
#
_cell.length_a   1.000
_cell.length_b   1.000
_cell.length_c   1.000
_cell.angle_alpha   90.00
_cell.angle_beta   90.00
_cell.angle_gamma   90.00
#
_symmetry.space_group_name_H-M   'P 1'
#
loop_
_entity.id
_entity.type
_entity.pdbx_description
1 polymer ?
#
loop_
_entity_poly.entity_id
_entity_poly.type
_entity_poly.pdbx_seq_one_letter_code
_entity_poly.pdbx_strand_id
1 'polypeptide(L)'
;NGDGDFTFNRDSSATRVGQNGLIQEVGFFSSEKVINGDFATDSDWIKGTGWTISGGKANSDGSQTAYSTIKQNGAAPINTNYKLVFTATITSGNILPSVGGSNGQGQISESGTYIFYTIASSGDDGLYFGASSDFVGSIDNVSLKEVLGDQPRLNYDINANGQVQSCPS
;
A
#
# COMPACT_ATOMS: atom_id res chain seq x y z
N ASN A 1 -3.16 33.53 27.89
CA ASN A 1 -3.57 32.98 26.60
C ASN A 1 -3.08 31.53 26.54
N GLY A 2 -3.94 30.61 27.03
CA GLY A 2 -3.66 29.20 26.97
C GLY A 2 -4.06 28.69 25.59
N ASP A 3 -3.09 28.40 24.75
CA ASP A 3 -3.30 27.52 23.63
C ASP A 3 -3.63 26.16 24.23
N GLY A 4 -4.91 25.81 24.22
CA GLY A 4 -5.36 24.51 24.63
C GLY A 4 -4.86 23.47 23.64
N ASP A 5 -3.76 22.84 23.98
CA ASP A 5 -3.27 21.68 23.23
C ASP A 5 -4.19 20.50 23.54
N PHE A 6 -5.18 20.28 22.67
CA PHE A 6 -6.08 19.14 22.79
C PHE A 6 -5.41 17.92 22.14
N THR A 7 -4.81 17.08 22.97
CA THR A 7 -4.36 15.77 22.52
C THR A 7 -5.57 14.85 22.40
N PHE A 8 -6.08 14.68 21.19
CA PHE A 8 -7.11 13.67 20.92
C PHE A 8 -6.44 12.32 20.67
N ASN A 9 -6.63 11.42 21.60
CA ASN A 9 -6.31 10.01 21.37
C ASN A 9 -7.55 9.34 20.76
N ARG A 10 -7.49 8.88 19.51
CA ARG A 10 -8.56 8.17 18.84
C ARG A 10 -8.09 6.79 18.44
N ASP A 11 -8.88 5.78 18.76
CA ASP A 11 -8.67 4.41 18.30
C ASP A 11 -9.23 4.17 16.89
N SER A 12 -9.63 5.24 16.19
CA SER A 12 -10.19 5.18 14.84
C SER A 12 -9.58 6.25 13.93
N SER A 13 -9.51 5.96 12.63
CA SER A 13 -9.11 6.94 11.61
C SER A 13 -10.14 8.07 11.52
N ALA A 14 -9.69 9.28 11.21
CA ALA A 14 -10.53 10.44 11.00
C ALA A 14 -10.24 11.09 9.64
N THR A 15 -11.21 11.76 9.06
CA THR A 15 -11.00 12.64 7.91
C THR A 15 -10.89 14.09 8.35
N ARG A 16 -10.07 14.88 7.68
CA ARG A 16 -10.01 16.34 7.83
C ARG A 16 -10.10 16.99 6.46
N VAL A 17 -10.58 18.21 6.43
CA VAL A 17 -10.46 19.05 5.22
C VAL A 17 -9.06 19.64 5.22
N GLY A 18 -8.27 19.34 4.18
CA GLY A 18 -6.95 19.92 3.98
C GLY A 18 -7.02 21.41 3.60
N GLN A 19 -5.88 22.10 3.60
CA GLN A 19 -5.81 23.53 3.23
C GLN A 19 -6.25 23.82 1.79
N ASN A 20 -6.23 22.80 0.93
CA ASN A 20 -6.72 22.87 -0.46
C ASN A 20 -8.22 22.56 -0.61
N GLY A 21 -8.97 22.45 0.49
CA GLY A 21 -10.39 22.12 0.50
C GLY A 21 -10.72 20.64 0.22
N LEU A 22 -9.71 19.79 0.03
CA LEU A 22 -9.92 18.36 -0.19
C LEU A 22 -10.00 17.61 1.13
N ILE A 23 -10.86 16.57 1.17
CA ILE A 23 -10.94 15.65 2.30
C ILE A 23 -9.66 14.80 2.32
N GLN A 24 -8.90 14.90 3.41
CA GLN A 24 -7.73 14.08 3.66
C GLN A 24 -8.06 13.01 4.70
N GLU A 25 -7.72 11.77 4.42
CA GLU A 25 -7.78 10.71 5.42
C GLU A 25 -6.69 10.93 6.47
N VAL A 26 -7.09 11.02 7.71
CA VAL A 26 -6.18 10.92 8.86
C VAL A 26 -6.30 9.48 9.36
N GLY A 27 -5.65 8.56 8.64
CA GLY A 27 -5.65 7.14 9.00
C GLY A 27 -4.77 6.88 10.21
N PHE A 28 -5.26 6.08 11.14
CA PHE A 28 -4.45 5.50 12.19
C PHE A 28 -3.73 4.29 11.61
N PHE A 29 -2.44 4.43 11.34
CA PHE A 29 -1.61 3.38 10.78
C PHE A 29 -0.53 2.95 11.76
N SER A 30 -0.12 1.68 11.66
CA SER A 30 1.07 1.19 12.36
C SER A 30 2.34 1.89 11.87
N SER A 31 3.46 1.62 12.55
CA SER A 31 4.79 1.84 11.99
C SER A 31 4.95 1.07 10.66
N GLU A 32 5.94 1.47 9.87
CA GLU A 32 6.29 0.80 8.62
C GLU A 32 6.58 -0.69 8.85
N LYS A 33 6.06 -1.56 7.96
CA LYS A 33 6.29 -3.01 7.99
C LYS A 33 7.38 -3.45 7.00
N VAL A 34 7.60 -2.67 5.95
CA VAL A 34 8.64 -2.93 4.95
C VAL A 34 9.98 -2.39 5.44
N ILE A 35 11.02 -3.17 5.28
CA ILE A 35 12.40 -2.75 5.49
C ILE A 35 12.99 -2.41 4.12
N ASN A 36 13.77 -1.33 4.03
CA ASN A 36 14.43 -0.91 2.78
C ASN A 36 13.42 -0.78 1.61
N GLY A 37 12.30 -0.11 1.85
CA GLY A 37 11.26 0.11 0.83
C GLY A 37 11.63 1.16 -0.22
N ASP A 38 12.68 1.96 0.05
CA ASP A 38 13.32 2.90 -0.86
C ASP A 38 14.47 2.26 -1.66
N PHE A 39 14.74 0.96 -1.44
CA PHE A 39 15.81 0.19 -2.09
C PHE A 39 17.18 0.86 -2.05
N ALA A 40 17.48 1.58 -0.97
CA ALA A 40 18.75 2.28 -0.79
C ALA A 40 19.95 1.32 -0.74
N THR A 41 19.72 0.09 -0.30
CA THR A 41 20.72 -0.99 -0.22
C THR A 41 20.23 -2.24 -0.94
N ASP A 42 21.17 -3.07 -1.44
CA ASP A 42 20.83 -4.38 -2.01
C ASP A 42 20.66 -5.44 -0.91
N SER A 43 19.67 -5.23 -0.05
CA SER A 43 19.39 -6.09 1.11
C SER A 43 17.88 -6.23 1.34
N ASP A 44 17.50 -7.11 2.26
CA ASP A 44 16.16 -7.29 2.83
C ASP A 44 15.09 -7.81 1.86
N TRP A 45 15.39 -7.89 0.57
CA TRP A 45 14.49 -8.40 -0.45
C TRP A 45 15.04 -9.65 -1.13
N ILE A 46 14.20 -10.67 -1.24
CA ILE A 46 14.50 -11.90 -1.98
C ILE A 46 14.17 -11.66 -3.46
N LYS A 47 15.20 -11.73 -4.29
CA LYS A 47 15.11 -11.44 -5.73
C LYS A 47 14.98 -12.73 -6.54
N GLY A 48 13.96 -12.81 -7.38
CA GLY A 48 13.86 -13.83 -8.42
C GLY A 48 14.65 -13.45 -9.68
N THR A 49 14.60 -14.31 -10.69
CA THR A 49 15.31 -14.09 -11.96
C THR A 49 14.88 -12.76 -12.60
N GLY A 50 15.84 -11.99 -13.11
CA GLY A 50 15.62 -10.70 -13.76
C GLY A 50 15.53 -9.52 -12.80
N TRP A 51 15.45 -9.76 -11.49
CA TRP A 51 15.38 -8.68 -10.49
C TRP A 51 16.75 -8.30 -9.93
N THR A 52 17.01 -6.99 -9.88
CA THR A 52 18.20 -6.38 -9.26
C THR A 52 17.80 -5.16 -8.43
N ILE A 53 18.55 -4.88 -7.35
CA ILE A 53 18.38 -3.64 -6.59
C ILE A 53 19.57 -2.76 -6.87
N SER A 54 19.32 -1.60 -7.47
CA SER A 54 20.36 -0.62 -7.78
C SER A 54 19.75 0.76 -8.05
N GLY A 55 20.50 1.81 -7.75
CA GLY A 55 20.05 3.19 -7.98
C GLY A 55 18.80 3.59 -7.21
N GLY A 56 18.60 3.01 -6.00
CA GLY A 56 17.42 3.27 -5.17
C GLY A 56 16.13 2.66 -5.72
N LYS A 57 16.21 1.57 -6.47
CA LYS A 57 15.04 0.90 -7.08
C LYS A 57 15.23 -0.60 -7.18
N ALA A 58 14.13 -1.33 -7.15
CA ALA A 58 14.08 -2.71 -7.61
C ALA A 58 13.80 -2.73 -9.12
N ASN A 59 14.74 -3.17 -9.92
CA ASN A 59 14.68 -3.17 -11.37
C ASN A 59 14.47 -4.59 -11.90
N SER A 60 13.65 -4.74 -12.94
CA SER A 60 13.53 -5.96 -13.74
C SER A 60 13.93 -5.64 -15.19
N ASP A 61 14.84 -6.45 -15.73
CA ASP A 61 15.45 -6.24 -17.05
C ASP A 61 14.79 -7.06 -18.17
N GLY A 62 13.75 -7.85 -17.85
CA GLY A 62 13.06 -8.70 -18.83
C GLY A 62 13.79 -10.02 -19.11
N SER A 63 14.83 -10.36 -18.39
CA SER A 63 15.58 -11.63 -18.59
C SER A 63 14.86 -12.87 -18.02
N GLN A 64 13.79 -12.66 -17.25
CA GLN A 64 12.94 -13.74 -16.76
C GLN A 64 12.16 -14.40 -17.90
N THR A 65 12.22 -15.72 -18.01
CA THR A 65 11.48 -16.50 -19.04
C THR A 65 10.12 -16.98 -18.54
N ALA A 66 9.81 -16.75 -17.26
CA ALA A 66 8.58 -17.12 -16.59
C ALA A 66 8.24 -16.05 -15.53
N TYR A 67 7.10 -16.21 -14.88
CA TYR A 67 6.72 -15.36 -13.75
C TYR A 67 7.82 -15.34 -12.66
N SER A 68 8.25 -14.18 -12.30
CA SER A 68 9.34 -13.96 -11.32
C SER A 68 8.93 -12.94 -10.26
N THR A 69 9.46 -13.08 -9.05
CA THR A 69 9.06 -12.23 -7.93
C THR A 69 10.24 -11.54 -7.27
N ILE A 70 10.01 -10.33 -6.78
CA ILE A 70 10.79 -9.75 -5.69
C ILE A 70 9.90 -9.69 -4.44
N LYS A 71 10.42 -10.11 -3.28
CA LYS A 71 9.59 -10.30 -2.09
C LYS A 71 10.32 -10.02 -0.79
N GLN A 72 9.52 -9.67 0.23
CA GLN A 72 9.94 -9.61 1.63
C GLN A 72 9.00 -10.47 2.46
N ASN A 73 9.54 -11.50 3.14
CA ASN A 73 8.76 -12.38 4.01
C ASN A 73 8.48 -11.70 5.36
N GLY A 74 7.38 -12.07 6.02
CA GLY A 74 7.03 -11.59 7.35
C GLY A 74 6.52 -10.13 7.39
N ALA A 75 6.40 -9.45 6.24
CA ALA A 75 5.95 -8.07 6.19
C ALA A 75 4.43 -7.92 6.37
N ALA A 76 3.65 -8.96 6.09
CA ALA A 76 2.19 -8.92 6.02
C ALA A 76 1.50 -10.10 6.74
N PRO A 77 1.55 -10.19 8.09
CA PRO A 77 0.76 -11.16 8.85
C PRO A 77 -0.70 -11.25 8.41
N ILE A 78 -1.21 -12.49 8.33
CA ILE A 78 -2.58 -12.75 7.85
C ILE A 78 -3.65 -12.19 8.79
N ASN A 79 -4.89 -12.06 8.28
CA ASN A 79 -6.05 -11.50 8.97
C ASN A 79 -5.88 -10.03 9.39
N THR A 80 -5.03 -9.30 8.70
CA THR A 80 -4.71 -7.91 9.01
C THR A 80 -5.02 -7.04 7.78
N ASN A 81 -5.57 -5.86 8.02
CA ASN A 81 -5.83 -4.86 6.98
C ASN A 81 -4.57 -4.02 6.75
N TYR A 82 -4.19 -3.84 5.49
CA TYR A 82 -3.00 -3.09 5.10
C TYR A 82 -3.32 -1.97 4.11
N LYS A 83 -2.54 -0.90 4.22
CA LYS A 83 -2.36 0.09 3.16
C LYS A 83 -1.00 -0.15 2.53
N LEU A 84 -0.99 -0.53 1.26
CA LEU A 84 0.20 -0.65 0.42
C LEU A 84 0.33 0.61 -0.45
N VAL A 85 1.51 1.21 -0.48
CA VAL A 85 1.86 2.31 -1.39
C VAL A 85 3.16 1.95 -2.08
N PHE A 86 3.26 2.18 -3.38
CA PHE A 86 4.51 2.04 -4.13
C PHE A 86 4.45 2.83 -5.44
N THR A 87 5.60 3.07 -6.04
CA THR A 87 5.74 3.65 -7.37
C THR A 87 6.24 2.60 -8.34
N ALA A 88 5.57 2.45 -9.49
CA ALA A 88 5.99 1.57 -10.58
C ALA A 88 6.36 2.39 -11.81
N THR A 89 7.48 2.04 -12.45
CA THR A 89 7.82 2.46 -13.81
C THR A 89 7.77 1.23 -14.69
N ILE A 90 6.90 1.20 -15.69
CA ILE A 90 6.65 0.04 -16.53
C ILE A 90 6.97 0.41 -17.98
N THR A 91 7.89 -0.34 -18.58
CA THR A 91 8.26 -0.21 -20.01
C THR A 91 7.54 -1.25 -20.84
N SER A 92 7.39 -2.47 -20.33
CA SER A 92 6.61 -3.57 -20.93
C SER A 92 6.13 -4.55 -19.87
N GLY A 93 5.18 -5.40 -20.21
CA GLY A 93 4.60 -6.41 -19.36
C GLY A 93 3.76 -5.84 -18.22
N ASN A 94 3.64 -6.58 -17.14
CA ASN A 94 2.87 -6.19 -15.97
C ASN A 94 3.47 -6.72 -14.68
N ILE A 95 3.07 -6.09 -13.56
CA ILE A 95 3.37 -6.54 -12.20
C ILE A 95 2.08 -6.88 -11.47
N LEU A 96 2.14 -7.83 -10.57
CA LEU A 96 1.07 -8.23 -9.67
C LEU A 96 1.55 -8.06 -8.22
N PRO A 97 1.12 -7.02 -7.51
CA PRO A 97 1.39 -6.89 -6.08
C PRO A 97 0.52 -7.87 -5.29
N SER A 98 1.09 -8.47 -4.25
CA SER A 98 0.41 -9.40 -3.36
C SER A 98 0.82 -9.12 -1.91
N VAL A 99 -0.14 -8.99 -1.03
CA VAL A 99 0.04 -8.73 0.40
C VAL A 99 -0.57 -9.88 1.18
N GLY A 100 0.25 -10.64 1.91
CA GLY A 100 -0.21 -11.77 2.68
C GLY A 100 -1.00 -12.77 1.83
N GLY A 101 -0.51 -13.07 0.62
CA GLY A 101 -1.16 -13.95 -0.34
C GLY A 101 -2.41 -13.40 -1.03
N SER A 102 -2.85 -12.18 -0.70
CA SER A 102 -3.97 -11.52 -1.37
C SER A 102 -3.50 -10.83 -2.65
N ASN A 103 -4.05 -11.25 -3.79
CA ASN A 103 -3.80 -10.68 -5.12
C ASN A 103 -4.94 -9.73 -5.57
N GLY A 104 -5.70 -9.19 -4.62
CA GLY A 104 -6.91 -8.40 -4.89
C GLY A 104 -6.68 -7.09 -5.65
N GLN A 105 -5.43 -6.72 -5.88
CA GLN A 105 -5.04 -5.48 -6.57
C GLN A 105 -5.09 -5.60 -8.10
N GLY A 106 -5.10 -6.84 -8.62
CA GLY A 106 -5.01 -7.07 -10.05
C GLY A 106 -3.62 -6.77 -10.64
N GLN A 107 -3.49 -7.02 -11.94
CA GLN A 107 -2.27 -6.73 -12.70
C GLN A 107 -2.18 -5.25 -13.04
N ILE A 108 -0.98 -4.70 -12.94
CA ILE A 108 -0.66 -3.30 -13.24
C ILE A 108 0.25 -3.27 -14.45
N SER A 109 -0.15 -2.55 -15.50
CA SER A 109 0.57 -2.40 -16.76
C SER A 109 0.94 -0.95 -17.10
N GLU A 110 0.64 0.00 -16.21
CA GLU A 110 0.94 1.41 -16.43
C GLU A 110 1.85 1.96 -15.33
N SER A 111 2.68 2.93 -15.70
CA SER A 111 3.55 3.62 -14.74
C SER A 111 2.73 4.56 -13.86
N GLY A 112 3.05 4.62 -12.55
CA GLY A 112 2.36 5.48 -11.62
C GLY A 112 2.69 5.18 -10.16
N THR A 113 2.10 5.97 -9.27
CA THR A 113 2.08 5.69 -7.84
C THR A 113 0.74 5.08 -7.47
N TYR A 114 0.79 3.94 -6.81
CA TYR A 114 -0.37 3.13 -6.46
C TYR A 114 -0.61 3.13 -4.96
N ILE A 115 -1.87 3.18 -4.58
CA ILE A 115 -2.32 3.08 -3.19
C ILE A 115 -3.42 2.03 -3.15
N PHE A 116 -3.19 0.97 -2.38
CA PHE A 116 -4.15 -0.11 -2.20
C PHE A 116 -4.46 -0.34 -0.73
N TYR A 117 -5.71 -0.67 -0.47
CA TYR A 117 -6.16 -1.20 0.82
C TYR A 117 -6.56 -2.65 0.62
N THR A 118 -5.99 -3.54 1.41
CA THR A 118 -6.18 -4.98 1.25
C THR A 118 -6.15 -5.70 2.58
N ILE A 119 -6.74 -6.88 2.60
CA ILE A 119 -6.65 -7.82 3.73
C ILE A 119 -5.69 -8.94 3.37
N ALA A 120 -4.71 -9.22 4.21
CA ALA A 120 -3.89 -10.41 4.11
C ALA A 120 -4.74 -11.64 4.47
N SER A 121 -4.99 -12.55 3.52
CA SER A 121 -6.05 -13.56 3.65
C SER A 121 -5.60 -15.00 3.51
N SER A 122 -4.38 -15.26 3.04
CA SER A 122 -3.87 -16.64 2.87
C SER A 122 -2.72 -16.94 3.84
N GLY A 123 -2.26 -18.19 3.88
CA GLY A 123 -1.19 -18.64 4.78
C GLY A 123 0.21 -18.08 4.47
N ASP A 124 0.31 -17.08 3.61
CA ASP A 124 1.56 -16.37 3.26
C ASP A 124 1.60 -15.01 3.95
N ASP A 125 2.68 -14.72 4.67
CA ASP A 125 2.86 -13.50 5.46
C ASP A 125 3.74 -12.44 4.76
N GLY A 126 3.99 -12.60 3.46
CA GLY A 126 4.92 -11.75 2.72
C GLY A 126 4.26 -10.63 1.91
N LEU A 127 5.10 -9.67 1.53
CA LEU A 127 4.83 -8.71 0.48
C LEU A 127 5.59 -9.12 -0.79
N TYR A 128 4.87 -9.24 -1.91
CA TYR A 128 5.41 -9.70 -3.19
C TYR A 128 5.07 -8.74 -4.30
N PHE A 129 6.00 -8.62 -5.25
CA PHE A 129 5.72 -8.04 -6.56
C PHE A 129 6.11 -9.07 -7.61
N GLY A 130 5.10 -9.62 -8.26
CA GLY A 130 5.27 -10.62 -9.32
C GLY A 130 5.35 -9.97 -10.68
N ALA A 131 6.41 -10.23 -11.41
CA ALA A 131 6.65 -9.77 -12.77
C ALA A 131 6.20 -10.82 -13.79
N SER A 132 5.47 -10.42 -14.83
CA SER A 132 5.25 -11.26 -16.00
C SER A 132 6.58 -11.57 -16.72
N SER A 133 6.59 -12.59 -17.57
CA SER A 133 7.81 -13.00 -18.29
C SER A 133 8.39 -11.93 -19.21
N ASP A 134 7.61 -10.95 -19.58
CA ASP A 134 7.96 -9.82 -20.46
C ASP A 134 8.05 -8.48 -19.73
N PHE A 135 7.99 -8.50 -18.38
CA PHE A 135 8.05 -7.28 -17.59
C PHE A 135 9.45 -6.67 -17.64
N VAL A 136 9.52 -5.42 -18.09
CA VAL A 136 10.68 -4.52 -17.99
C VAL A 136 10.25 -3.27 -17.26
N GLY A 137 10.94 -2.93 -16.19
CA GLY A 137 10.57 -1.76 -15.40
C GLY A 137 11.22 -1.72 -14.03
N SER A 138 10.66 -0.93 -13.13
CA SER A 138 11.16 -0.82 -11.76
C SER A 138 10.04 -0.53 -10.76
N ILE A 139 10.32 -0.85 -9.50
CA ILE A 139 9.49 -0.52 -8.33
C ILE A 139 10.33 0.30 -7.36
N ASP A 140 9.68 1.28 -6.72
CA ASP A 140 10.31 2.19 -5.77
C ASP A 140 9.30 2.66 -4.72
N ASN A 141 9.80 3.25 -3.62
CA ASN A 141 8.99 3.89 -2.57
C ASN A 141 7.90 2.97 -1.98
N VAL A 142 8.27 1.73 -1.68
CA VAL A 142 7.36 0.74 -1.12
C VAL A 142 7.10 1.01 0.35
N SER A 143 5.84 1.16 0.72
CA SER A 143 5.38 1.33 2.10
C SER A 143 4.20 0.41 2.35
N LEU A 144 4.27 -0.38 3.42
CA LEU A 144 3.19 -1.24 3.88
C LEU A 144 2.91 -0.93 5.36
N LYS A 145 1.71 -0.48 5.66
CA LYS A 145 1.28 -0.15 7.02
C LYS A 145 -0.02 -0.86 7.33
N GLU A 146 -0.09 -1.39 8.54
CA GLU A 146 -1.34 -1.93 9.07
C GLU A 146 -2.34 -0.81 9.33
N VAL A 147 -3.59 -1.03 8.97
CA VAL A 147 -4.71 -0.14 9.26
C VAL A 147 -5.26 -0.53 10.64
N LEU A 148 -4.98 0.27 11.65
CA LEU A 148 -5.30 -0.01 13.07
C LEU A 148 -6.72 0.40 13.48
N GLY A 149 -7.50 1.03 12.61
CA GLY A 149 -8.85 1.48 12.89
C GLY A 149 -9.79 1.27 11.71
N ASP A 150 -11.09 1.29 11.99
CA ASP A 150 -12.10 1.27 10.94
C ASP A 150 -11.88 2.43 9.98
N GLN A 151 -11.94 2.12 8.69
CA GLN A 151 -12.08 3.16 7.66
C GLN A 151 -13.28 4.02 8.06
N PRO A 152 -13.17 5.35 8.12
CA PRO A 152 -14.32 6.17 8.42
C PRO A 152 -15.38 5.91 7.35
N ARG A 153 -16.42 5.21 7.72
CA ARG A 153 -17.60 5.10 6.89
C ARG A 153 -18.29 6.44 6.97
N LEU A 154 -18.23 7.20 5.90
CA LEU A 154 -19.14 8.32 5.72
C LEU A 154 -20.53 7.73 5.42
N ASN A 155 -21.23 7.28 6.45
CA ASN A 155 -22.65 7.04 6.35
C ASN A 155 -23.33 8.41 6.38
N TYR A 156 -23.52 9.00 5.21
CA TYR A 156 -24.42 10.14 5.06
C TYR A 156 -25.84 9.61 4.86
N ASP A 157 -26.66 9.63 5.89
CA ASP A 157 -28.08 9.63 5.70
C ASP A 157 -28.50 11.05 5.28
N ILE A 158 -28.93 11.18 4.05
CA ILE A 158 -29.53 12.42 3.54
C ILE A 158 -31.02 12.36 3.89
N ASN A 159 -31.47 13.27 4.77
CA ASN A 159 -32.89 13.39 5.06
C ASN A 159 -33.67 13.88 3.82
N ALA A 160 -34.99 13.81 3.89
CA ALA A 160 -35.90 14.20 2.79
C ALA A 160 -35.71 15.68 2.32
N ASN A 161 -34.96 16.49 3.05
CA ASN A 161 -34.66 17.89 2.73
C ASN A 161 -33.23 18.07 2.17
N GLY A 162 -32.50 16.98 1.88
CA GLY A 162 -31.13 17.03 1.35
C GLY A 162 -30.08 17.42 2.37
N GLN A 163 -30.38 17.39 3.66
CA GLN A 163 -29.41 17.68 4.72
C GLN A 163 -28.74 16.40 5.22
N VAL A 164 -27.42 16.48 5.43
CA VAL A 164 -26.63 15.40 6.01
C VAL A 164 -26.97 15.25 7.49
N GLN A 165 -27.43 14.07 7.90
CA GLN A 165 -27.61 13.71 9.31
C GLN A 165 -26.43 12.84 9.75
N SER A 166 -25.86 13.16 10.93
CA SER A 166 -24.94 12.26 11.59
C SER A 166 -25.72 11.07 12.14
N CYS A 167 -25.40 9.85 11.74
CA CYS A 167 -25.94 8.67 12.39
C CYS A 167 -25.47 8.63 13.85
N PRO A 168 -26.37 8.49 14.83
CA PRO A 168 -25.98 8.13 16.18
C PRO A 168 -25.41 6.71 16.18
N SER A 169 -24.30 6.54 16.89
CA SER A 169 -23.62 5.27 17.15
C SER A 169 -24.50 4.25 17.89
#